data_66e4b68f41b69874fc4a756b8b83a10e
#
_entry.id   66e4b68f41b69874fc4a756b8b83a10e
#
_cell.length_a   1.000
_cell.length_b   1.000
_cell.length_c   1.000
_cell.angle_alpha   90.00
_cell.angle_beta   90.00
_cell.angle_gamma   90.00
#
_symmetry.space_group_name_H-M   'P 1'
#
loop_
_entity.id
_entity.type
_entity.pdbx_description
1 polymer ?
#
loop_
_entity_poly.entity_id
_entity_poly.type
_entity_poly.pdbx_seq_one_letter_code
_entity_poly.pdbx_strand_id
1 'polypeptide(L)'
;MISDKVLGFIIALILVIHAYAQEAVVTPIQPSMMEETTFIVPTLPAPPAPIEPIIIEEPVKTEVTVTPVSKEESITNPNNELNIGLSADVRQKIASILNKLLADEFVLYTKTLKFHWNVQGIVFHDFHAAFKEQYEKLFDFVDSIAERARALGAPALGSLQDFSTYKRLKETNSKNLSAIAMVKELLADHEAIIRTIRQDVDETARLGDQGTSNFLQDILVKHEKIAWMLRATAQ
;
A
#
# COMPACT_ATOMS: atom_id res chain seq x y z
N MET A 1 31.58 42.21 -9.14
CA MET A 1 31.39 42.25 -10.59
C MET A 1 30.67 40.93 -10.98
N ILE A 2 29.43 41.04 -11.37
CA ILE A 2 28.65 39.89 -11.86
C ILE A 2 29.12 39.62 -13.29
N SER A 3 29.50 38.39 -13.61
CA SER A 3 29.95 38.01 -14.95
C SER A 3 28.88 38.28 -15.99
N ASP A 4 29.25 38.85 -17.16
CA ASP A 4 28.30 39.15 -18.24
C ASP A 4 27.46 37.93 -18.68
N LYS A 5 27.97 36.72 -18.48
CA LYS A 5 27.22 35.48 -18.72
C LYS A 5 26.06 35.25 -17.72
N VAL A 6 26.23 35.65 -16.47
CA VAL A 6 25.18 35.54 -15.43
C VAL A 6 24.11 36.61 -15.64
N LEU A 7 24.52 37.81 -16.05
CA LEU A 7 23.57 38.89 -16.38
C LEU A 7 22.71 38.52 -17.59
N GLY A 8 23.30 37.91 -18.63
CA GLY A 8 22.58 37.42 -19.82
C GLY A 8 21.55 36.36 -19.50
N PHE A 9 21.88 35.42 -18.55
CA PHE A 9 20.94 34.37 -18.14
C PHE A 9 19.74 34.92 -17.34
N ILE A 10 19.96 35.91 -16.49
CA ILE A 10 18.91 36.57 -15.71
C ILE A 10 17.96 37.35 -16.64
N ILE A 11 18.48 38.06 -17.66
CA ILE A 11 17.67 38.79 -18.62
C ILE A 11 16.84 37.85 -19.48
N ALA A 12 17.40 36.71 -19.92
CA ALA A 12 16.67 35.70 -20.67
C ALA A 12 15.53 35.04 -19.84
N LEU A 13 15.78 34.78 -18.56
CA LEU A 13 14.75 34.22 -17.66
C LEU A 13 13.60 35.21 -17.42
N ILE A 14 13.89 36.50 -17.26
CA ILE A 14 12.88 37.56 -17.09
C ILE A 14 12.03 37.72 -18.35
N LEU A 15 12.60 37.61 -19.54
CA LEU A 15 11.88 37.68 -20.79
C LEU A 15 10.95 36.49 -21.02
N VAL A 16 11.36 35.28 -20.61
CA VAL A 16 10.52 34.09 -20.66
C VAL A 16 9.33 34.21 -19.70
N ILE A 17 9.55 34.71 -18.49
CA ILE A 17 8.47 34.92 -17.51
C ILE A 17 7.49 36.00 -18.01
N HIS A 18 7.96 37.06 -18.69
CA HIS A 18 7.12 38.09 -19.25
C HIS A 18 6.28 37.60 -20.44
N ALA A 19 6.81 36.72 -21.28
CA ALA A 19 6.09 36.10 -22.39
C ALA A 19 4.96 35.20 -21.89
N TYR A 20 5.19 34.43 -20.84
CA TYR A 20 4.14 33.57 -20.21
C TYR A 20 3.05 34.38 -19.48
N ALA A 21 3.36 35.58 -18.99
CA ALA A 21 2.39 36.45 -18.30
C ALA A 21 1.45 37.15 -19.29
N GLN A 22 1.80 37.27 -20.57
CA GLN A 22 0.96 37.92 -21.58
C GLN A 22 -0.06 37.01 -22.27
N GLU A 23 0.04 35.68 -22.14
CA GLU A 23 -0.94 34.74 -22.74
C GLU A 23 -2.18 34.48 -21.87
N ALA A 24 -2.25 35.02 -20.65
CA ALA A 24 -3.42 34.92 -19.79
C ALA A 24 -4.39 36.10 -19.92
N VAL A 25 -4.66 36.57 -21.16
CA VAL A 25 -5.79 37.48 -21.41
C VAL A 25 -7.06 36.65 -21.53
N VAL A 26 -7.77 36.51 -20.44
CA VAL A 26 -9.12 35.95 -20.39
C VAL A 26 -10.03 36.90 -21.18
N THR A 27 -10.47 36.52 -22.37
CA THR A 27 -11.53 37.19 -23.12
C THR A 27 -12.83 37.11 -22.32
N PRO A 28 -13.50 38.23 -22.05
CA PRO A 28 -14.80 38.20 -21.41
C PRO A 28 -15.83 37.51 -22.31
N ILE A 29 -16.45 36.46 -21.79
CA ILE A 29 -17.56 35.75 -22.46
C ILE A 29 -18.74 36.74 -22.51
N GLN A 30 -19.15 37.13 -23.71
CA GLN A 30 -20.38 37.89 -23.91
C GLN A 30 -21.59 37.01 -23.56
N PRO A 31 -22.61 37.53 -22.85
CA PRO A 31 -23.85 36.81 -22.61
C PRO A 31 -24.71 36.86 -23.90
N SER A 32 -24.60 35.88 -24.76
CA SER A 32 -25.52 35.66 -25.85
C SER A 32 -26.55 34.62 -25.47
N MET A 33 -27.79 35.11 -25.33
CA MET A 33 -29.04 34.38 -25.48
C MET A 33 -29.17 33.08 -24.69
N MET A 34 -29.75 33.18 -23.52
CA MET A 34 -30.37 32.04 -22.83
C MET A 34 -31.59 31.60 -23.64
N GLU A 35 -31.45 30.56 -24.46
CA GLU A 35 -32.61 29.74 -24.83
C GLU A 35 -33.09 29.04 -23.57
N GLU A 36 -34.35 29.27 -23.20
CA GLU A 36 -35.03 28.52 -22.14
C GLU A 36 -35.09 27.05 -22.51
N THR A 37 -34.09 26.29 -22.10
CA THR A 37 -34.16 24.83 -22.17
C THR A 37 -35.04 24.37 -21.02
N THR A 38 -36.28 24.03 -21.33
CA THR A 38 -37.22 23.39 -20.41
C THR A 38 -36.61 22.08 -19.94
N PHE A 39 -36.04 22.06 -18.72
CA PHE A 39 -35.59 20.84 -18.08
C PHE A 39 -36.80 19.96 -17.77
N ILE A 40 -37.00 18.90 -18.56
CA ILE A 40 -37.92 17.81 -18.21
C ILE A 40 -37.22 17.07 -17.05
N VAL A 41 -37.68 17.33 -15.82
CA VAL A 41 -37.26 16.52 -14.66
C VAL A 41 -37.81 15.13 -14.87
N PRO A 42 -36.96 14.10 -15.01
CA PRO A 42 -37.48 12.73 -15.04
C PRO A 42 -38.17 12.43 -13.73
N THR A 43 -39.42 12.02 -13.79
CA THR A 43 -40.18 11.53 -12.63
C THR A 43 -39.44 10.35 -12.03
N LEU A 44 -39.04 10.48 -10.76
CA LEU A 44 -38.50 9.39 -9.98
C LEU A 44 -39.48 8.21 -10.01
N PRO A 45 -39.00 6.97 -10.22
CA PRO A 45 -39.84 5.80 -10.11
C PRO A 45 -40.43 5.74 -8.69
N ALA A 46 -41.69 5.30 -8.59
CA ALA A 46 -42.39 5.15 -7.33
C ALA A 46 -41.58 4.29 -6.35
N PRO A 47 -41.59 4.61 -5.05
CA PRO A 47 -40.88 3.80 -4.05
C PRO A 47 -41.38 2.36 -4.10
N PRO A 48 -40.50 1.36 -3.94
CA PRO A 48 -40.90 -0.04 -3.91
C PRO A 48 -41.88 -0.27 -2.76
N ALA A 49 -42.81 -1.19 -2.99
CA ALA A 49 -43.80 -1.58 -1.97
C ALA A 49 -43.12 -2.01 -0.67
N PRO A 50 -43.77 -1.81 0.49
CA PRO A 50 -43.23 -2.23 1.78
C PRO A 50 -42.89 -3.73 1.76
N ILE A 51 -41.63 -4.04 2.10
CA ILE A 51 -41.17 -5.42 2.24
C ILE A 51 -41.89 -6.00 3.47
N GLU A 52 -42.63 -7.12 3.28
CA GLU A 52 -43.19 -7.84 4.40
C GLU A 52 -42.07 -8.27 5.36
N PRO A 53 -42.31 -8.27 6.69
CA PRO A 53 -41.30 -8.67 7.65
C PRO A 53 -40.86 -10.11 7.39
N ILE A 54 -39.56 -10.28 7.10
CA ILE A 54 -38.93 -11.60 7.03
C ILE A 54 -39.04 -12.19 8.43
N ILE A 55 -39.82 -13.26 8.58
CA ILE A 55 -39.82 -14.06 9.81
C ILE A 55 -38.47 -14.75 9.87
N ILE A 56 -37.59 -14.24 10.72
CA ILE A 56 -36.31 -14.88 11.02
C ILE A 56 -36.66 -16.10 11.90
N GLU A 57 -36.68 -17.27 11.30
CA GLU A 57 -36.68 -18.51 12.08
C GLU A 57 -35.43 -18.54 12.95
N GLU A 58 -35.60 -18.90 14.23
CA GLU A 58 -34.48 -19.01 15.16
C GLU A 58 -33.40 -19.95 14.58
N PRO A 59 -32.09 -19.60 14.75
CA PRO A 59 -31.03 -20.45 14.23
C PRO A 59 -31.09 -21.83 14.90
N VAL A 60 -31.33 -22.85 14.09
CA VAL A 60 -31.14 -24.21 14.48
C VAL A 60 -29.72 -24.38 14.97
N LYS A 61 -29.54 -24.66 16.25
CA LYS A 61 -28.25 -25.04 16.85
C LYS A 61 -27.79 -26.36 16.23
N THR A 62 -27.15 -26.25 15.05
CA THR A 62 -26.38 -27.36 14.52
C THR A 62 -25.05 -27.36 15.31
N GLU A 63 -24.89 -28.30 16.23
CA GLU A 63 -23.58 -28.61 16.79
C GLU A 63 -22.68 -29.03 15.63
N VAL A 64 -21.85 -28.08 15.15
CA VAL A 64 -20.77 -28.40 14.25
C VAL A 64 -19.73 -29.12 15.09
N THR A 65 -19.75 -30.43 15.05
CA THR A 65 -18.68 -31.28 15.57
C THR A 65 -17.45 -30.94 14.74
N VAL A 66 -16.60 -30.06 15.26
CA VAL A 66 -15.29 -29.76 14.67
C VAL A 66 -14.43 -30.99 14.89
N THR A 67 -14.41 -31.88 13.91
CA THR A 67 -13.38 -32.92 13.86
C THR A 67 -12.03 -32.21 13.79
N PRO A 68 -11.05 -32.56 14.63
CA PRO A 68 -9.73 -31.95 14.53
C PRO A 68 -9.19 -32.24 13.13
N VAL A 69 -8.86 -31.16 12.41
CA VAL A 69 -8.20 -31.23 11.11
C VAL A 69 -6.94 -32.06 11.32
N SER A 70 -6.97 -33.27 10.77
CA SER A 70 -5.82 -34.16 10.71
C SER A 70 -4.65 -33.41 10.09
N LYS A 71 -3.47 -33.61 10.68
CA LYS A 71 -2.14 -33.18 10.21
C LYS A 71 -2.15 -32.88 8.72
N GLU A 72 -1.73 -31.68 8.35
CA GLU A 72 -1.40 -31.28 6.98
C GLU A 72 -0.62 -32.42 6.32
N GLU A 73 -1.27 -33.15 5.43
CA GLU A 73 -0.58 -33.98 4.46
C GLU A 73 0.17 -33.00 3.55
N SER A 74 1.46 -32.88 3.77
CA SER A 74 2.37 -32.22 2.84
C SER A 74 2.15 -32.86 1.48
N ILE A 75 1.55 -32.12 0.55
CA ILE A 75 1.43 -32.53 -0.84
C ILE A 75 2.84 -32.42 -1.45
N THR A 76 3.70 -33.36 -1.08
CA THR A 76 4.99 -33.55 -1.74
C THR A 76 4.72 -34.37 -3.00
N ASN A 77 4.70 -33.67 -4.13
CA ASN A 77 4.79 -34.34 -5.43
C ASN A 77 6.24 -34.84 -5.60
N PRO A 78 6.53 -36.15 -5.47
CA PRO A 78 7.88 -36.68 -5.49
C PRO A 78 8.65 -36.47 -6.81
N ASN A 79 7.94 -36.04 -7.87
CA ASN A 79 8.54 -35.79 -9.17
C ASN A 79 8.89 -34.30 -9.45
N ASN A 80 8.68 -33.41 -8.49
CA ASN A 80 9.02 -31.98 -8.62
C ASN A 80 9.79 -31.48 -7.40
N GLU A 81 10.80 -32.23 -6.99
CA GLU A 81 11.68 -31.83 -5.90
C GLU A 81 12.52 -30.61 -6.35
N LEU A 82 12.33 -29.49 -5.63
CA LEU A 82 13.00 -28.24 -5.95
C LEU A 82 14.51 -28.37 -5.68
N ASN A 83 15.32 -28.35 -6.74
CA ASN A 83 16.77 -28.47 -6.68
C ASN A 83 17.45 -27.13 -7.01
N ILE A 84 17.49 -26.22 -6.05
CA ILE A 84 18.09 -24.88 -6.19
C ILE A 84 19.31 -24.65 -5.29
N GLY A 85 19.91 -25.74 -4.81
CA GLY A 85 21.10 -25.67 -3.96
C GLY A 85 20.83 -25.32 -2.49
N LEU A 86 19.57 -25.27 -2.06
CA LEU A 86 19.17 -25.05 -0.67
C LEU A 86 18.40 -26.28 -0.16
N SER A 87 18.72 -26.74 1.04
CA SER A 87 17.97 -27.84 1.69
C SER A 87 16.53 -27.45 1.98
N ALA A 88 15.63 -28.42 2.10
CA ALA A 88 14.22 -28.18 2.43
C ALA A 88 14.06 -27.38 3.74
N ASP A 89 14.81 -27.73 4.78
CA ASP A 89 14.76 -27.04 6.09
C ASP A 89 15.20 -25.59 5.99
N VAL A 90 16.21 -25.28 5.20
CA VAL A 90 16.67 -23.91 4.95
C VAL A 90 15.60 -23.12 4.22
N ARG A 91 15.05 -23.69 3.14
CA ARG A 91 13.97 -23.05 2.37
C ARG A 91 12.75 -22.75 3.24
N GLN A 92 12.35 -23.68 4.10
CA GLN A 92 11.21 -23.50 5.02
C GLN A 92 11.45 -22.38 6.03
N LYS A 93 12.66 -22.26 6.58
CA LYS A 93 13.02 -21.17 7.51
C LYS A 93 12.95 -19.82 6.80
N ILE A 94 13.52 -19.71 5.60
CA ILE A 94 13.51 -18.47 4.82
C ILE A 94 12.08 -18.09 4.41
N ALA A 95 11.27 -19.06 3.98
CA ALA A 95 9.87 -18.83 3.65
C ALA A 95 9.05 -18.35 4.86
N SER A 96 9.36 -18.84 6.07
CA SER A 96 8.75 -18.33 7.31
C SER A 96 9.08 -16.86 7.57
N ILE A 97 10.33 -16.45 7.30
CA ILE A 97 10.75 -15.04 7.37
C ILE A 97 9.95 -14.20 6.37
N LEU A 98 9.92 -14.63 5.11
CA LEU A 98 9.20 -13.93 4.03
C LEU A 98 7.70 -13.82 4.33
N ASN A 99 7.06 -14.87 4.81
CA ASN A 99 5.63 -14.86 5.13
C ASN A 99 5.29 -13.93 6.30
N LYS A 100 6.15 -13.78 7.30
CA LYS A 100 5.97 -12.76 8.35
C LYS A 100 6.12 -11.35 7.81
N LEU A 101 7.10 -11.12 6.95
CA LEU A 101 7.27 -9.84 6.26
C LEU A 101 6.08 -9.53 5.36
N LEU A 102 5.60 -10.51 4.59
CA LEU A 102 4.40 -10.40 3.77
C LEU A 102 3.17 -9.94 4.58
N ALA A 103 2.99 -10.50 5.77
CA ALA A 103 1.89 -10.10 6.65
C ALA A 103 2.03 -8.64 7.15
N ASP A 104 3.25 -8.22 7.50
CA ASP A 104 3.50 -6.81 7.88
C ASP A 104 3.29 -5.86 6.72
N GLU A 105 3.78 -6.19 5.53
CA GLU A 105 3.58 -5.38 4.32
C GLU A 105 2.10 -5.23 3.96
N PHE A 106 1.32 -6.30 4.08
CA PHE A 106 -0.10 -6.24 3.82
C PHE A 106 -0.83 -5.34 4.83
N VAL A 107 -0.45 -5.36 6.10
CA VAL A 107 -0.99 -4.44 7.11
C VAL A 107 -0.60 -3.00 6.80
N LEU A 108 0.65 -2.73 6.44
CA LEU A 108 1.10 -1.40 6.08
C LEU A 108 0.42 -0.88 4.81
N TYR A 109 0.26 -1.74 3.79
CA TYR A 109 -0.49 -1.46 2.57
C TYR A 109 -1.93 -1.03 2.88
N THR A 110 -2.67 -1.84 3.65
CA THR A 110 -4.07 -1.55 3.98
C THR A 110 -4.21 -0.30 4.86
N LYS A 111 -3.26 -0.05 5.77
CA LYS A 111 -3.22 1.17 6.58
C LYS A 111 -2.98 2.41 5.71
N THR A 112 -2.02 2.37 4.78
CA THR A 112 -1.72 3.48 3.87
C THR A 112 -2.91 3.76 2.95
N LEU A 113 -3.57 2.72 2.44
CA LEU A 113 -4.79 2.82 1.64
C LEU A 113 -5.94 3.46 2.44
N LYS A 114 -6.12 3.05 3.70
CA LYS A 114 -7.08 3.69 4.62
C LYS A 114 -6.78 5.17 4.80
N PHE A 115 -5.52 5.56 4.97
CA PHE A 115 -5.14 6.96 5.14
C PHE A 115 -5.32 7.76 3.85
N HIS A 116 -5.02 7.18 2.70
CA HIS A 116 -5.32 7.78 1.40
C HIS A 116 -6.81 8.13 1.25
N TRP A 117 -7.72 7.25 1.65
CA TRP A 117 -9.16 7.52 1.57
C TRP A 117 -9.66 8.55 2.58
N ASN A 118 -9.03 8.63 3.76
CA ASN A 118 -9.58 9.36 4.91
C ASN A 118 -8.82 10.62 5.28
N VAL A 119 -7.73 10.97 4.59
CA VAL A 119 -7.02 12.22 4.81
C VAL A 119 -7.92 13.40 4.44
N GLN A 120 -7.84 14.49 5.23
CA GLN A 120 -8.67 15.69 5.06
C GLN A 120 -7.88 16.95 5.39
N GLY A 121 -8.41 18.10 5.00
CA GLY A 121 -7.88 19.41 5.35
C GLY A 121 -7.11 20.07 4.20
N ILE A 122 -6.42 21.16 4.52
CA ILE A 122 -5.75 22.01 3.53
C ILE A 122 -4.66 21.28 2.72
N VAL A 123 -4.09 20.23 3.29
CA VAL A 123 -3.03 19.39 2.68
C VAL A 123 -3.59 18.14 1.99
N PHE A 124 -4.92 18.08 1.77
CA PHE A 124 -5.59 16.89 1.22
C PHE A 124 -4.95 16.40 -0.08
N HIS A 125 -4.80 17.29 -1.07
CA HIS A 125 -4.30 16.90 -2.38
C HIS A 125 -2.90 16.30 -2.34
N ASP A 126 -2.01 16.90 -1.56
CA ASP A 126 -0.62 16.46 -1.45
C ASP A 126 -0.52 15.09 -0.75
N PHE A 127 -1.20 14.93 0.39
CA PHE A 127 -1.16 13.67 1.13
C PHE A 127 -1.97 12.56 0.47
N HIS A 128 -3.11 12.88 -0.15
CA HIS A 128 -3.88 11.91 -0.92
C HIS A 128 -3.04 11.31 -2.05
N ALA A 129 -2.31 12.16 -2.81
CA ALA A 129 -1.39 11.73 -3.84
C ALA A 129 -0.19 10.96 -3.29
N ALA A 130 0.45 11.46 -2.21
CA ALA A 130 1.60 10.82 -1.60
C ALA A 130 1.26 9.43 -1.02
N PHE A 131 0.14 9.29 -0.33
CA PHE A 131 -0.31 7.99 0.19
C PHE A 131 -0.69 7.03 -0.95
N LYS A 132 -1.21 7.56 -2.08
CA LYS A 132 -1.44 6.74 -3.27
C LYS A 132 -0.14 6.15 -3.79
N GLU A 133 0.87 6.98 -4.04
CA GLU A 133 2.18 6.51 -4.49
C GLU A 133 2.79 5.47 -3.53
N GLN A 134 2.58 5.64 -2.22
CA GLN A 134 3.09 4.70 -1.23
C GLN A 134 2.36 3.36 -1.28
N TYR A 135 1.02 3.34 -1.25
CA TYR A 135 0.31 2.06 -1.25
C TYR A 135 0.51 1.27 -2.56
N GLU A 136 0.68 1.94 -3.70
CA GLU A 136 1.01 1.28 -4.98
C GLU A 136 2.37 0.56 -4.89
N LYS A 137 3.39 1.20 -4.32
CA LYS A 137 4.69 0.56 -4.05
C LYS A 137 4.62 -0.59 -3.05
N LEU A 138 3.81 -0.42 -1.99
CA LEU A 138 3.63 -1.48 -0.99
C LEU A 138 2.92 -2.69 -1.58
N PHE A 139 2.00 -2.49 -2.53
CA PHE A 139 1.37 -3.59 -3.26
C PHE A 139 2.40 -4.39 -4.07
N ASP A 140 3.33 -3.72 -4.75
CA ASP A 140 4.43 -4.37 -5.46
C ASP A 140 5.34 -5.18 -4.50
N PHE A 141 5.53 -4.70 -3.25
CA PHE A 141 6.30 -5.46 -2.26
C PHE A 141 5.54 -6.70 -1.79
N VAL A 142 4.24 -6.57 -1.52
CA VAL A 142 3.38 -7.70 -1.15
C VAL A 142 3.47 -8.81 -2.21
N ASP A 143 3.31 -8.46 -3.48
CA ASP A 143 3.36 -9.43 -4.58
C ASP A 143 4.74 -10.09 -4.70
N SER A 144 5.79 -9.30 -4.76
CA SER A 144 7.16 -9.82 -4.94
C SER A 144 7.65 -10.67 -3.77
N ILE A 145 7.25 -10.36 -2.52
CA ILE A 145 7.58 -11.18 -1.35
C ILE A 145 6.84 -12.52 -1.40
N ALA A 146 5.56 -12.51 -1.78
CA ALA A 146 4.76 -13.72 -1.95
C ALA A 146 5.36 -14.62 -3.03
N GLU A 147 5.73 -14.08 -4.19
CA GLU A 147 6.39 -14.80 -5.27
C GLU A 147 7.76 -15.35 -4.84
N ARG A 148 8.53 -14.58 -4.06
CA ARG A 148 9.83 -15.07 -3.54
C ARG A 148 9.64 -16.29 -2.61
N ALA A 149 8.61 -16.29 -1.75
CA ALA A 149 8.29 -17.46 -0.93
C ALA A 149 7.90 -18.67 -1.81
N ARG A 150 7.13 -18.44 -2.89
CA ARG A 150 6.78 -19.45 -3.88
C ARG A 150 7.99 -20.01 -4.61
N ALA A 151 8.94 -19.17 -5.00
CA ALA A 151 10.18 -19.58 -5.64
C ALA A 151 11.05 -20.48 -4.76
N LEU A 152 10.92 -20.39 -3.43
CA LEU A 152 11.55 -21.30 -2.46
C LEU A 152 10.77 -22.60 -2.23
N GLY A 153 9.64 -22.79 -2.92
CA GLY A 153 8.81 -23.99 -2.82
C GLY A 153 7.82 -23.97 -1.67
N ALA A 154 7.66 -22.86 -0.96
CA ALA A 154 6.71 -22.74 0.13
C ALA A 154 5.41 -22.05 -0.30
N PRO A 155 4.25 -22.32 0.34
CA PRO A 155 3.05 -21.54 0.12
C PRO A 155 3.25 -20.11 0.65
N ALA A 156 2.74 -19.12 -0.09
CA ALA A 156 2.60 -17.75 0.39
C ALA A 156 1.29 -17.62 1.19
N LEU A 157 1.29 -16.81 2.24
CA LEU A 157 0.07 -16.43 2.96
C LEU A 157 -0.86 -15.64 2.03
N GLY A 158 -2.18 -15.84 2.16
CA GLY A 158 -3.14 -15.21 1.25
C GLY A 158 -4.51 -14.93 1.85
N SER A 159 -4.76 -15.30 3.09
CA SER A 159 -6.02 -14.99 3.77
C SER A 159 -5.86 -13.84 4.78
N LEU A 160 -6.94 -13.10 5.04
CA LEU A 160 -6.95 -12.07 6.09
C LEU A 160 -6.64 -12.66 7.47
N GLN A 161 -7.06 -13.91 7.71
CA GLN A 161 -6.77 -14.62 8.95
C GLN A 161 -5.26 -14.89 9.09
N ASP A 162 -4.58 -15.31 8.01
CA ASP A 162 -3.14 -15.51 8.00
C ASP A 162 -2.41 -14.21 8.31
N PHE A 163 -2.73 -13.14 7.57
CA PHE A 163 -2.12 -11.83 7.81
C PHE A 163 -2.33 -11.34 9.24
N SER A 164 -3.54 -11.52 9.79
CA SER A 164 -3.83 -11.17 11.18
C SER A 164 -3.01 -11.98 12.18
N THR A 165 -2.72 -13.24 11.87
CA THR A 165 -1.99 -14.16 12.73
C THR A 165 -0.48 -13.90 12.73
N TYR A 166 0.10 -13.62 11.56
CA TYR A 166 1.55 -13.53 11.38
C TYR A 166 2.11 -12.11 11.42
N LYS A 167 1.26 -11.08 11.33
CA LYS A 167 1.69 -9.68 11.40
C LYS A 167 2.35 -9.34 12.73
N ARG A 168 3.37 -8.50 12.66
CA ARG A 168 4.06 -7.88 13.82
C ARG A 168 3.65 -6.41 13.98
N LEU A 169 3.24 -5.77 12.89
CA LEU A 169 2.71 -4.40 12.91
C LEU A 169 1.32 -4.33 13.54
N LYS A 170 1.04 -3.22 14.18
CA LYS A 170 -0.28 -2.91 14.74
C LYS A 170 -1.17 -2.27 13.68
N GLU A 171 -2.42 -2.72 13.62
CA GLU A 171 -3.44 -2.00 12.85
C GLU A 171 -3.85 -0.71 13.56
N THR A 172 -4.33 0.28 12.80
CA THR A 172 -4.93 1.47 13.39
C THR A 172 -6.45 1.38 13.39
N ASN A 173 -7.03 1.51 14.57
CA ASN A 173 -8.49 1.57 14.77
C ASN A 173 -9.00 3.02 14.84
N SER A 174 -8.12 4.02 14.86
CA SER A 174 -8.50 5.43 14.89
C SER A 174 -9.28 5.82 13.63
N LYS A 175 -10.43 6.50 13.86
CA LYS A 175 -11.30 6.95 12.76
C LYS A 175 -10.99 8.38 12.31
N ASN A 176 -10.39 9.21 13.17
CA ASN A 176 -10.20 10.64 12.95
C ASN A 176 -8.76 11.05 13.30
N LEU A 177 -7.79 10.56 12.53
CA LEU A 177 -6.41 11.03 12.63
C LEU A 177 -6.23 12.30 11.79
N SER A 178 -5.47 13.27 12.31
CA SER A 178 -4.98 14.38 11.48
C SER A 178 -3.99 13.87 10.43
N ALA A 179 -3.84 14.59 9.32
CA ALA A 179 -2.89 14.22 8.26
C ALA A 179 -1.47 14.00 8.81
N ILE A 180 -1.00 14.86 9.70
CA ILE A 180 0.33 14.72 10.34
C ILE A 180 0.39 13.50 11.27
N ALA A 181 -0.70 13.16 11.97
CA ALA A 181 -0.73 11.95 12.78
C ALA A 181 -0.65 10.69 11.91
N MET A 182 -1.31 10.67 10.73
CA MET A 182 -1.20 9.60 9.75
C MET A 182 0.25 9.45 9.25
N VAL A 183 0.91 10.55 8.90
CA VAL A 183 2.33 10.56 8.48
C VAL A 183 3.23 9.98 9.57
N LYS A 184 3.05 10.40 10.83
CA LYS A 184 3.85 9.90 11.96
C LYS A 184 3.62 8.41 12.23
N GLU A 185 2.39 7.93 12.07
CA GLU A 185 2.07 6.52 12.24
C GLU A 185 2.72 5.68 11.13
N LEU A 186 2.61 6.08 9.86
CA LEU A 186 3.29 5.41 8.76
C LEU A 186 4.81 5.43 8.91
N LEU A 187 5.40 6.55 9.35
CA LEU A 187 6.83 6.64 9.62
C LEU A 187 7.28 5.60 10.64
N ALA A 188 6.54 5.48 11.75
CA ALA A 188 6.86 4.51 12.79
C ALA A 188 6.79 3.05 12.29
N ASP A 189 5.82 2.75 11.44
CA ASP A 189 5.66 1.43 10.83
C ASP A 189 6.79 1.12 9.84
N HIS A 190 7.12 2.05 8.94
CA HIS A 190 8.26 1.87 8.03
C HIS A 190 9.56 1.66 8.80
N GLU A 191 9.81 2.42 9.86
CA GLU A 191 10.99 2.25 10.69
C GLU A 191 11.01 0.90 11.43
N ALA A 192 9.84 0.37 11.81
CA ALA A 192 9.73 -0.97 12.40
C ALA A 192 10.09 -2.05 11.36
N ILE A 193 9.55 -1.95 10.16
CA ILE A 193 9.87 -2.87 9.04
C ILE A 193 11.36 -2.79 8.68
N ILE A 194 11.94 -1.60 8.56
CA ILE A 194 13.37 -1.40 8.29
C ILE A 194 14.23 -2.17 9.30
N ARG A 195 13.93 -2.04 10.60
CA ARG A 195 14.67 -2.77 11.64
C ARG A 195 14.53 -4.29 11.50
N THR A 196 13.36 -4.76 11.14
CA THR A 196 13.10 -6.19 10.93
C THR A 196 13.83 -6.71 9.69
N ILE A 197 13.72 -6.01 8.55
CA ILE A 197 14.39 -6.44 7.31
C ILE A 197 15.90 -6.52 7.50
N ARG A 198 16.53 -5.61 8.27
CA ARG A 198 17.97 -5.71 8.56
C ARG A 198 18.34 -7.05 9.22
N GLN A 199 17.53 -7.50 10.17
CA GLN A 199 17.74 -8.80 10.83
C GLN A 199 17.49 -9.97 9.85
N ASP A 200 16.45 -9.86 9.04
CA ASP A 200 16.08 -10.87 8.04
C ASP A 200 17.14 -10.98 6.92
N VAL A 201 17.77 -9.87 6.52
CA VAL A 201 18.93 -9.84 5.58
C VAL A 201 20.10 -10.65 6.15
N ASP A 202 20.47 -10.39 7.39
CA ASP A 202 21.58 -11.07 8.05
C ASP A 202 21.28 -12.58 8.20
N GLU A 203 20.05 -12.92 8.61
CA GLU A 203 19.65 -14.32 8.81
C GLU A 203 19.57 -15.10 7.50
N THR A 204 19.03 -14.52 6.43
CA THR A 204 18.94 -15.17 5.12
C THR A 204 20.33 -15.39 4.50
N ALA A 205 21.25 -14.43 4.66
CA ALA A 205 22.65 -14.59 4.29
C ALA A 205 23.33 -15.70 5.09
N ARG A 206 23.12 -15.77 6.41
CA ARG A 206 23.66 -16.81 7.29
C ARG A 206 23.15 -18.21 6.92
N LEU A 207 21.91 -18.29 6.44
CA LEU A 207 21.32 -19.54 5.94
C LEU A 207 21.80 -19.93 4.54
N GLY A 208 22.66 -19.12 3.90
CA GLY A 208 23.25 -19.38 2.58
C GLY A 208 22.39 -18.94 1.39
N ASP A 209 21.23 -18.28 1.61
CA ASP A 209 20.42 -17.73 0.53
C ASP A 209 20.74 -16.25 0.28
N GLN A 210 21.84 -16.04 -0.44
CA GLN A 210 22.26 -14.72 -0.87
C GLN A 210 21.23 -14.05 -1.81
N GLY A 211 20.46 -14.84 -2.55
CA GLY A 211 19.40 -14.33 -3.44
C GLY A 211 18.29 -13.66 -2.66
N THR A 212 17.79 -14.28 -1.56
CA THR A 212 16.79 -13.66 -0.69
C THR A 212 17.39 -12.50 0.11
N SER A 213 18.63 -12.61 0.60
CA SER A 213 19.32 -11.50 1.28
C SER A 213 19.38 -10.24 0.39
N ASN A 214 19.80 -10.37 -0.87
CA ASN A 214 19.84 -9.25 -1.82
C ASN A 214 18.44 -8.69 -2.14
N PHE A 215 17.46 -9.57 -2.32
CA PHE A 215 16.07 -9.18 -2.52
C PHE A 215 15.53 -8.34 -1.35
N LEU A 216 15.80 -8.76 -0.11
CA LEU A 216 15.40 -8.02 1.08
C LEU A 216 16.15 -6.68 1.21
N GLN A 217 17.42 -6.59 0.80
CA GLN A 217 18.16 -5.33 0.77
C GLN A 217 17.53 -4.31 -0.20
N ASP A 218 17.02 -4.77 -1.34
CA ASP A 218 16.31 -3.93 -2.31
C ASP A 218 15.02 -3.33 -1.71
N ILE A 219 14.25 -4.13 -0.98
CA ILE A 219 13.05 -3.67 -0.27
C ILE A 219 13.44 -2.70 0.85
N LEU A 220 14.48 -3.02 1.62
CA LEU A 220 15.01 -2.18 2.70
C LEU A 220 15.29 -0.75 2.23
N VAL A 221 16.05 -0.58 1.15
CA VAL A 221 16.41 0.74 0.61
C VAL A 221 15.17 1.55 0.20
N LYS A 222 14.17 0.87 -0.35
CA LYS A 222 12.89 1.50 -0.73
C LYS A 222 12.12 2.00 0.50
N HIS A 223 12.04 1.19 1.57
CA HIS A 223 11.45 1.62 2.85
C HIS A 223 12.22 2.79 3.49
N GLU A 224 13.54 2.77 3.46
CA GLU A 224 14.37 3.86 3.97
C GLU A 224 14.09 5.19 3.26
N LYS A 225 13.90 5.13 1.93
CA LYS A 225 13.51 6.30 1.13
C LYS A 225 12.13 6.83 1.54
N ILE A 226 11.14 5.95 1.70
CA ILE A 226 9.79 6.35 2.13
C ILE A 226 9.85 6.94 3.54
N ALA A 227 10.54 6.30 4.48
CA ALA A 227 10.70 6.77 5.84
C ALA A 227 11.40 8.15 5.91
N TRP A 228 12.41 8.38 5.05
CA TRP A 228 13.04 9.69 4.92
C TRP A 228 12.04 10.77 4.49
N MET A 229 11.23 10.51 3.47
CA MET A 229 10.22 11.45 2.98
C MET A 229 9.16 11.74 4.05
N LEU A 230 8.65 10.70 4.72
CA LEU A 230 7.67 10.85 5.80
C LEU A 230 8.25 11.65 6.98
N ARG A 231 9.50 11.42 7.35
CA ARG A 231 10.17 12.17 8.44
C ARG A 231 10.37 13.65 8.09
N ALA A 232 10.71 13.95 6.85
CA ALA A 232 10.81 15.33 6.38
C ALA A 232 9.45 16.05 6.42
N THR A 233 8.37 15.31 6.19
CA THR A 233 6.99 15.85 6.20
C THR A 233 6.42 15.98 7.61
N ALA A 234 6.89 15.19 8.58
CA ALA A 234 6.38 15.14 9.96
C ALA A 234 6.90 16.27 10.86
N GLN A 235 7.82 17.11 10.38
CA GLN A 235 8.37 18.30 11.07
C GLN A 235 7.38 19.47 10.95
#